data_8a19ce0c8e4c4c68e2a703c5b4dc27ea
#
_entry.id   8a19ce0c8e4c4c68e2a703c5b4dc27ea
#
_cell.length_a   1.000
_cell.length_b   1.000
_cell.length_c   1.000
_cell.angle_alpha   90.00
_cell.angle_beta   90.00
_cell.angle_gamma   90.00
#
_symmetry.space_group_name_H-M   'P 1'
#
loop_
_entity.id
_entity.type
_entity.pdbx_description
1 polymer ?
#
loop_
_entity_poly.entity_id
_entity_poly.type
_entity_poly.pdbx_seq_one_letter_code
_entity_poly.pdbx_strand_id
1 'polypeptide(L)'
;AILTGGPYPATLLNGVTLRIRAEREVTRGRAAILKAYYLRNYPTELNKEVFTVSLNESSHVPYVLGRLFSVLETIQSVANPGINATIKDRYFNSACATPATAFPTLVKLAQKHLQKMSTPNEVHFSKQLTELMAQLPETGFPARLSLPEQGAFEIGYYHQTQKRYAKKNEEE
;
A
#
# COMPACT_ATOMS: atom_id res chain seq x y z
N ALA A 1 23.64 -6.99 14.91
CA ALA A 1 22.96 -7.13 16.20
C ALA A 1 21.56 -7.71 16.03
N ILE A 2 20.65 -7.07 15.27
CA ILE A 2 19.24 -7.55 15.10
C ILE A 2 19.21 -8.90 14.38
N LEU A 3 19.96 -9.06 13.31
CA LEU A 3 20.01 -10.31 12.52
C LEU A 3 20.84 -11.42 13.19
N THR A 4 21.81 -11.06 14.05
CA THR A 4 22.73 -12.00 14.71
C THR A 4 22.31 -12.41 16.12
N GLY A 5 21.11 -12.03 16.57
CA GLY A 5 20.63 -12.42 17.89
C GLY A 5 21.07 -11.51 19.06
N GLY A 6 21.81 -10.43 18.79
CA GLY A 6 22.17 -9.45 19.81
C GLY A 6 20.98 -8.66 20.38
N PRO A 7 21.13 -7.94 21.51
CA PRO A 7 20.06 -7.14 22.08
C PRO A 7 19.57 -6.09 21.10
N TYR A 8 18.27 -5.72 21.21
CA TYR A 8 17.67 -4.70 20.37
C TYR A 8 18.36 -3.34 20.55
N PRO A 9 18.97 -2.76 19.50
CA PRO A 9 19.74 -1.52 19.65
C PRO A 9 18.84 -0.27 19.65
N ALA A 10 17.95 -0.16 20.65
CA ALA A 10 16.95 0.91 20.75
C ALA A 10 17.58 2.30 20.69
N THR A 11 18.70 2.50 21.39
CA THR A 11 19.41 3.78 21.43
C THR A 11 19.98 4.18 20.07
N LEU A 12 20.54 3.22 19.35
CA LEU A 12 21.09 3.42 18.01
C LEU A 12 19.95 3.76 17.00
N LEU A 13 18.84 3.03 17.08
CA LEU A 13 17.67 3.24 16.23
C LEU A 13 17.00 4.58 16.51
N ASN A 14 16.90 4.98 17.78
CA ASN A 14 16.40 6.29 18.14
C ASN A 14 17.34 7.41 17.65
N GLY A 15 18.65 7.23 17.78
CA GLY A 15 19.64 8.18 17.28
C GLY A 15 19.60 8.34 15.77
N VAL A 16 19.49 7.24 15.02
CA VAL A 16 19.31 7.25 13.57
C VAL A 16 17.99 7.90 13.21
N THR A 17 16.91 7.58 13.93
CA THR A 17 15.57 8.13 13.68
C THR A 17 15.51 9.65 13.88
N LEU A 18 16.21 10.20 14.89
CA LEU A 18 16.27 11.63 15.17
C LEU A 18 17.09 12.40 14.14
N ARG A 19 18.18 11.80 13.64
CA ARG A 19 19.04 12.44 12.62
C ARG A 19 18.46 12.47 11.22
N ILE A 20 17.54 11.55 10.92
CA ILE A 20 17.02 11.39 9.57
C ILE A 20 15.56 11.86 9.50
N ARG A 21 15.33 13.13 9.85
CA ARG A 21 14.00 13.77 9.74
C ARG A 21 13.59 14.13 8.32
N ALA A 22 14.45 13.97 7.33
CA ALA A 22 14.29 14.65 6.04
C ALA A 22 14.04 13.75 4.82
N GLU A 23 14.25 12.43 4.83
CA GLU A 23 14.27 11.67 3.59
C GLU A 23 13.41 10.41 3.56
N ARG A 24 12.80 10.15 2.38
CA ARG A 24 11.97 8.97 2.06
C ARG A 24 12.69 7.63 2.31
N GLU A 25 14.01 7.60 2.23
CA GLU A 25 14.84 6.41 2.51
C GLU A 25 14.75 5.94 3.96
N VAL A 26 14.49 6.84 4.88
CA VAL A 26 14.32 6.53 6.31
C VAL A 26 13.11 5.67 6.57
N THR A 27 12.02 5.95 5.88
CA THR A 27 10.79 5.15 6.01
C THR A 27 11.04 3.72 5.53
N ARG A 28 11.83 3.55 4.46
CA ARG A 28 12.26 2.23 3.98
C ARG A 28 13.18 1.53 4.97
N GLY A 29 14.15 2.25 5.53
CA GLY A 29 15.06 1.72 6.56
C GLY A 29 14.32 1.30 7.84
N ARG A 30 13.35 2.09 8.29
CA ARG A 30 12.48 1.73 9.44
C ARG A 30 11.66 0.48 9.15
N ALA A 31 11.03 0.39 8.00
CA ALA A 31 10.27 -0.78 7.59
C ALA A 31 11.16 -2.03 7.52
N ALA A 32 12.37 -1.93 6.97
CA ALA A 32 13.32 -3.03 6.92
C ALA A 32 13.77 -3.48 8.31
N ILE A 33 14.02 -2.55 9.24
CA ILE A 33 14.41 -2.85 10.62
C ILE A 33 13.25 -3.48 11.39
N LEU A 34 12.05 -2.94 11.28
CA LEU A 34 10.85 -3.50 11.90
C LEU A 34 10.56 -4.91 11.38
N LYS A 35 10.69 -5.11 10.06
CA LYS A 35 10.55 -6.42 9.43
C LYS A 35 11.60 -7.39 9.95
N ALA A 36 12.87 -7.01 10.02
CA ALA A 36 13.95 -7.84 10.55
C ALA A 36 13.74 -8.19 12.03
N TYR A 37 13.26 -7.23 12.83
CA TYR A 37 12.93 -7.45 14.25
C TYR A 37 11.76 -8.43 14.40
N TYR A 38 10.69 -8.25 13.63
CA TYR A 38 9.55 -9.16 13.64
C TYR A 38 9.96 -10.58 13.24
N LEU A 39 10.67 -10.72 12.13
CA LEU A 39 11.20 -11.99 11.63
C LEU A 39 12.03 -12.73 12.67
N ARG A 40 12.74 -12.02 13.49
CA ARG A 40 13.58 -12.59 14.56
C ARG A 40 12.77 -13.06 15.77
N ASN A 41 11.80 -12.28 16.22
CA ASN A 41 11.07 -12.55 17.47
C ASN A 41 9.89 -13.51 17.28
N TYR A 42 9.41 -13.66 16.04
CA TYR A 42 8.25 -14.51 15.71
C TYR A 42 8.57 -15.48 14.57
N PRO A 43 9.62 -16.33 14.71
CA PRO A 43 10.03 -17.25 13.63
C PRO A 43 8.98 -18.30 13.28
N THR A 44 8.08 -18.64 14.22
CA THR A 44 7.02 -19.63 14.02
C THR A 44 5.78 -19.07 13.35
N GLU A 45 5.53 -17.78 13.47
CA GLU A 45 4.43 -17.10 12.75
C GLU A 45 4.83 -16.77 11.29
N LEU A 46 6.10 -16.93 10.98
CA LEU A 46 6.65 -16.96 9.65
C LEU A 46 6.34 -18.28 8.92
N ASN A 47 5.19 -18.87 9.19
CA ASN A 47 4.74 -19.99 8.39
C ASN A 47 4.89 -19.63 6.91
N LYS A 48 5.42 -20.58 6.16
CA LYS A 48 5.73 -20.47 4.73
C LYS A 48 4.67 -19.73 3.90
N GLU A 49 3.42 -19.71 4.32
CA GLU A 49 2.30 -19.02 3.69
C GLU A 49 2.36 -17.49 3.80
N VAL A 50 2.92 -16.92 4.87
CA VAL A 50 3.01 -15.47 5.05
C VAL A 50 4.22 -14.87 4.32
N PHE A 51 5.28 -15.67 4.13
CA PHE A 51 6.50 -15.24 3.41
C PHE A 51 6.62 -15.78 1.99
N THR A 52 5.90 -16.80 1.65
CA THR A 52 5.54 -17.05 0.27
C THR A 52 4.33 -16.17 -0.11
N VAL A 53 4.34 -14.90 0.23
CA VAL A 53 3.57 -13.96 -0.55
C VAL A 53 4.17 -14.06 -1.93
N SER A 54 3.63 -15.00 -2.66
CA SER A 54 3.87 -15.20 -4.06
C SER A 54 3.81 -13.82 -4.68
N LEU A 55 4.83 -13.44 -5.43
CA LEU A 55 4.77 -12.29 -6.30
C LEU A 55 3.61 -12.42 -7.31
N ASN A 56 2.85 -13.50 -7.23
CA ASN A 56 1.67 -13.78 -8.04
C ASN A 56 0.46 -12.98 -7.51
N GLU A 57 -0.46 -12.73 -8.39
CA GLU A 57 -1.73 -12.10 -8.06
C GLU A 57 -2.46 -12.92 -6.99
N SER A 58 -2.96 -12.23 -5.99
CA SER A 58 -3.67 -12.84 -4.87
C SER A 58 -5.07 -12.24 -4.74
N SER A 59 -6.03 -13.04 -4.33
CA SER A 59 -7.38 -12.59 -3.96
C SER A 59 -7.48 -12.24 -2.47
N HIS A 60 -6.38 -12.27 -1.72
CA HIS A 60 -6.37 -11.94 -0.31
C HIS A 60 -6.74 -10.48 -0.09
N VAL A 61 -7.68 -10.20 0.81
CA VAL A 61 -8.27 -8.87 1.01
C VAL A 61 -7.23 -7.76 1.18
N PRO A 62 -6.21 -7.86 2.03
CA PRO A 62 -5.17 -6.83 2.15
C PRO A 62 -4.43 -6.54 0.84
N TYR A 63 -4.13 -7.56 0.05
CA TYR A 63 -3.50 -7.40 -1.25
C TYR A 63 -4.40 -6.64 -2.24
N VAL A 64 -5.69 -6.99 -2.28
CA VAL A 64 -6.69 -6.29 -3.12
C VAL A 64 -6.84 -4.84 -2.69
N LEU A 65 -6.83 -4.55 -1.38
CA LEU A 65 -6.86 -3.19 -0.86
C LEU A 65 -5.64 -2.37 -1.29
N GLY A 66 -4.46 -2.96 -1.33
CA GLY A 66 -3.26 -2.32 -1.86
C GLY A 66 -3.40 -1.96 -3.33
N ARG A 67 -3.91 -2.88 -4.15
CA ARG A 67 -4.22 -2.62 -5.56
C ARG A 67 -5.25 -1.49 -5.72
N LEU A 68 -6.32 -1.55 -4.94
CA LEU A 68 -7.36 -0.52 -4.94
C LEU A 68 -6.76 0.85 -4.60
N PHE A 69 -5.90 0.94 -3.59
CA PHE A 69 -5.23 2.20 -3.22
C PHE A 69 -4.39 2.78 -4.37
N SER A 70 -3.66 1.95 -5.11
CA SER A 70 -2.90 2.38 -6.29
C SER A 70 -3.79 2.94 -7.40
N VAL A 71 -4.96 2.32 -7.64
CA VAL A 71 -5.94 2.84 -8.61
C VAL A 71 -6.49 4.19 -8.17
N LEU A 72 -6.85 4.34 -6.89
CA LEU A 72 -7.35 5.61 -6.32
C LEU A 72 -6.31 6.73 -6.43
N GLU A 73 -5.03 6.44 -6.20
CA GLU A 73 -3.93 7.39 -6.41
C GLU A 73 -3.79 7.78 -7.89
N THR A 74 -3.93 6.81 -8.79
CA THR A 74 -3.85 7.06 -10.24
C THR A 74 -4.98 7.96 -10.70
N ILE A 75 -6.21 7.71 -10.25
CA ILE A 75 -7.38 8.56 -10.52
C ILE A 75 -7.12 10.00 -10.09
N GLN A 76 -6.59 10.19 -8.88
CA GLN A 76 -6.24 11.54 -8.41
C GLN A 76 -5.19 12.21 -9.29
N SER A 77 -4.13 11.49 -9.64
CA SER A 77 -3.03 12.02 -10.47
C SER A 77 -3.48 12.43 -11.86
N VAL A 78 -4.37 11.64 -12.48
CA VAL A 78 -4.91 11.92 -13.80
C VAL A 78 -5.91 13.09 -13.76
N ALA A 79 -6.75 13.16 -12.73
CA ALA A 79 -7.73 14.25 -12.58
C ALA A 79 -7.08 15.59 -12.19
N ASN A 80 -5.95 15.57 -11.52
CA ASN A 80 -5.27 16.76 -11.02
C ASN A 80 -3.77 16.70 -11.33
N PRO A 81 -3.36 16.93 -12.58
CA PRO A 81 -1.95 16.99 -12.95
C PRO A 81 -1.24 18.10 -12.15
N GLY A 82 -0.10 17.79 -11.58
CA GLY A 82 0.70 18.77 -10.81
C GLY A 82 0.29 18.95 -9.35
N ILE A 83 -0.53 18.05 -8.78
CA ILE A 83 -0.85 18.08 -7.36
C ILE A 83 0.42 17.89 -6.50
N ASN A 84 0.64 18.78 -5.52
CA ASN A 84 1.82 18.77 -4.67
C ASN A 84 1.79 17.67 -3.58
N ALA A 85 0.62 17.22 -3.16
CA ALA A 85 0.45 16.20 -2.12
C ALA A 85 -0.60 15.17 -2.54
N THR A 86 -0.15 13.96 -2.83
CA THR A 86 -1.01 12.87 -3.26
C THR A 86 -1.76 12.22 -2.10
N ILE A 87 -2.76 11.39 -2.41
CA ILE A 87 -3.39 10.56 -1.37
C ILE A 87 -2.38 9.61 -0.72
N LYS A 88 -1.33 9.21 -1.44
CA LYS A 88 -0.24 8.40 -0.89
C LYS A 88 0.49 9.12 0.25
N ASP A 89 0.83 10.38 0.06
CA ASP A 89 1.55 11.16 1.08
C ASP A 89 0.73 11.34 2.37
N ARG A 90 -0.60 11.38 2.25
CA ARG A 90 -1.53 11.67 3.35
C ARG A 90 -2.15 10.45 3.99
N TYR A 91 -2.49 9.44 3.20
CA TYR A 91 -3.39 8.35 3.63
C TYR A 91 -2.76 6.96 3.55
N PHE A 92 -1.55 6.79 2.99
CA PHE A 92 -0.98 5.45 2.80
C PHE A 92 -0.91 4.66 4.11
N ASN A 93 -0.37 5.27 5.16
CA ASN A 93 -0.22 4.62 6.45
C ASN A 93 -1.58 4.27 7.10
N SER A 94 -2.56 5.17 7.02
CA SER A 94 -3.90 4.90 7.56
C SER A 94 -4.68 3.90 6.71
N ALA A 95 -4.55 3.94 5.39
CA ALA A 95 -5.16 2.95 4.49
C ALA A 95 -4.56 1.55 4.71
N CYS A 96 -3.25 1.48 4.97
CA CYS A 96 -2.54 0.24 5.26
C CYS A 96 -2.85 -0.31 6.66
N ALA A 97 -2.97 0.53 7.69
CA ALA A 97 -3.16 0.08 9.05
C ALA A 97 -4.65 -0.05 9.46
N THR A 98 -5.49 0.88 9.01
CA THR A 98 -6.91 1.00 9.39
C THR A 98 -7.79 1.28 8.15
N PRO A 99 -7.96 0.31 7.25
CA PRO A 99 -8.68 0.50 5.98
C PRO A 99 -10.08 1.09 6.14
N ALA A 100 -10.86 0.62 7.11
CA ALA A 100 -12.21 1.11 7.35
C ALA A 100 -12.29 2.62 7.61
N THR A 101 -11.22 3.24 8.12
CA THR A 101 -11.15 4.68 8.36
C THR A 101 -10.82 5.46 7.09
N ALA A 102 -9.92 4.94 6.26
CA ALA A 102 -9.38 5.67 5.12
C ALA A 102 -10.17 5.46 3.82
N PHE A 103 -10.51 4.23 3.48
CA PHE A 103 -11.07 3.89 2.17
C PHE A 103 -12.42 4.55 1.86
N PRO A 104 -13.38 4.68 2.78
CA PRO A 104 -14.65 5.36 2.45
C PRO A 104 -14.45 6.79 1.94
N THR A 105 -13.52 7.52 2.56
CA THR A 105 -13.16 8.88 2.14
C THR A 105 -12.46 8.87 0.78
N LEU A 106 -11.52 7.96 0.58
CA LEU A 106 -10.75 7.87 -0.66
C LEU A 106 -11.61 7.48 -1.85
N VAL A 107 -12.52 6.52 -1.69
CA VAL A 107 -13.48 6.12 -2.74
C VAL A 107 -14.40 7.27 -3.11
N LYS A 108 -14.92 8.00 -2.11
CA LYS A 108 -15.76 9.20 -2.37
C LYS A 108 -15.00 10.30 -3.10
N LEU A 109 -13.72 10.50 -2.79
CA LEU A 109 -12.87 11.45 -3.51
C LEU A 109 -12.62 10.99 -4.95
N ALA A 110 -12.33 9.72 -5.16
CA ALA A 110 -12.13 9.16 -6.49
C ALA A 110 -13.36 9.31 -7.38
N GLN A 111 -14.55 9.08 -6.86
CA GLN A 111 -15.83 9.32 -7.60
C GLN A 111 -15.95 10.78 -8.08
N LYS A 112 -15.58 11.75 -7.23
CA LYS A 112 -15.56 13.16 -7.62
C LYS A 112 -14.51 13.48 -8.70
N HIS A 113 -13.38 12.78 -8.66
CA HIS A 113 -12.32 12.93 -9.67
C HIS A 113 -12.75 12.32 -11.01
N LEU A 114 -13.38 11.15 -11.00
CA LEU A 114 -13.91 10.49 -12.20
C LEU A 114 -14.88 11.39 -12.96
N GLN A 115 -15.81 12.06 -12.25
CA GLN A 115 -16.77 12.98 -12.87
C GLN A 115 -16.13 14.17 -13.61
N LYS A 116 -14.84 14.44 -13.35
CA LYS A 116 -14.08 15.53 -14.01
C LYS A 116 -13.22 15.04 -15.16
N MET A 117 -13.13 13.74 -15.37
CA MET A 117 -12.29 13.13 -16.40
C MET A 117 -13.00 13.10 -17.75
N SER A 118 -12.20 12.90 -18.81
CA SER A 118 -12.75 12.53 -20.12
C SER A 118 -13.42 11.17 -20.07
N THR A 119 -14.51 10.99 -20.85
CA THR A 119 -15.28 9.75 -20.86
C THR A 119 -14.47 8.46 -21.00
N PRO A 120 -13.43 8.36 -21.87
CA PRO A 120 -12.61 7.15 -21.96
C PRO A 120 -11.89 6.82 -20.67
N ASN A 121 -11.31 7.82 -19.99
CA ASN A 121 -10.60 7.62 -18.71
C ASN A 121 -11.58 7.28 -17.58
N GLU A 122 -12.72 7.95 -17.54
CA GLU A 122 -13.77 7.66 -16.57
C GLU A 122 -14.25 6.21 -16.68
N VAL A 123 -14.58 5.73 -17.86
CA VAL A 123 -15.04 4.35 -18.10
C VAL A 123 -13.94 3.36 -17.71
N HIS A 124 -12.69 3.61 -18.10
CA HIS A 124 -11.56 2.74 -17.78
C HIS A 124 -11.34 2.59 -16.28
N PHE A 125 -11.27 3.69 -15.56
CA PHE A 125 -11.04 3.65 -14.11
C PHE A 125 -12.25 3.18 -13.32
N SER A 126 -13.47 3.51 -13.76
CA SER A 126 -14.69 3.00 -13.15
C SER A 126 -14.78 1.49 -13.23
N LYS A 127 -14.40 0.90 -14.37
CA LYS A 127 -14.31 -0.55 -14.55
C LYS A 127 -13.28 -1.16 -13.59
N GLN A 128 -12.07 -0.61 -13.52
CA GLN A 128 -11.04 -1.11 -12.59
C GLN A 128 -11.48 -1.03 -11.12
N LEU A 129 -12.12 0.07 -10.72
CA LEU A 129 -12.67 0.20 -9.36
C LEU A 129 -13.71 -0.86 -9.07
N THR A 130 -14.67 -1.06 -10.00
CA THR A 130 -15.72 -2.06 -9.85
C THR A 130 -15.15 -3.46 -9.72
N GLU A 131 -14.19 -3.83 -10.57
CA GLU A 131 -13.53 -5.14 -10.53
C GLU A 131 -12.77 -5.40 -9.22
N LEU A 132 -12.11 -4.39 -8.67
CA LEU A 132 -11.40 -4.53 -7.39
C LEU A 132 -12.36 -4.52 -6.20
N MET A 133 -13.39 -3.67 -6.23
CA MET A 133 -14.40 -3.65 -5.17
C MET A 133 -15.20 -4.95 -5.10
N ALA A 134 -15.49 -5.58 -6.23
CA ALA A 134 -16.15 -6.89 -6.29
C ALA A 134 -15.33 -8.04 -5.67
N GLN A 135 -14.02 -7.89 -5.52
CA GLN A 135 -13.15 -8.85 -4.85
C GLN A 135 -13.12 -8.68 -3.32
N LEU A 136 -13.71 -7.61 -2.81
CA LEU A 136 -13.77 -7.37 -1.37
C LEU A 136 -15.01 -8.05 -0.76
N PRO A 137 -14.96 -8.47 0.52
CA PRO A 137 -16.09 -9.07 1.19
C PRO A 137 -17.24 -8.08 1.38
N GLU A 138 -18.46 -8.58 1.40
CA GLU A 138 -19.67 -7.77 1.64
C GLU A 138 -19.65 -7.05 3.00
N THR A 139 -18.88 -7.55 3.96
CA THR A 139 -18.67 -6.92 5.27
C THR A 139 -17.95 -5.57 5.20
N GLY A 140 -17.44 -5.20 4.00
CA GLY A 140 -16.75 -3.94 3.77
C GLY A 140 -15.26 -3.97 4.10
N PHE A 141 -14.73 -2.82 4.43
CA PHE A 141 -13.30 -2.66 4.72
C PHE A 141 -12.96 -3.14 6.13
N PRO A 142 -11.89 -3.94 6.32
CA PRO A 142 -11.45 -4.37 7.64
C PRO A 142 -11.07 -3.20 8.52
N ALA A 143 -11.40 -3.28 9.82
CA ALA A 143 -11.12 -2.20 10.77
C ALA A 143 -9.61 -1.97 10.95
N ARG A 144 -8.83 -3.06 10.97
CA ARG A 144 -7.38 -3.05 11.12
C ARG A 144 -6.76 -4.18 10.32
N LEU A 145 -5.53 -3.95 9.84
CA LEU A 145 -4.67 -4.99 9.27
C LEU A 145 -3.53 -5.29 10.25
N SER A 146 -3.26 -6.57 10.46
CA SER A 146 -2.07 -7.06 11.15
C SER A 146 -0.81 -6.70 10.36
N LEU A 147 0.35 -6.80 10.97
CA LEU A 147 1.62 -6.46 10.33
C LEU A 147 1.90 -7.29 9.05
N PRO A 148 1.65 -8.62 9.03
CA PRO A 148 1.73 -9.42 7.79
C PRO A 148 0.73 -8.96 6.71
N GLU A 149 -0.48 -8.60 7.09
CA GLU A 149 -1.50 -8.10 6.17
C GLU A 149 -1.13 -6.74 5.59
N GLN A 150 -0.49 -5.87 6.37
CA GLN A 150 0.07 -4.62 5.88
C GLN A 150 1.16 -4.87 4.82
N GLY A 151 2.01 -5.88 5.03
CA GLY A 151 2.96 -6.33 4.01
C GLY A 151 2.27 -6.77 2.71
N ALA A 152 1.19 -7.54 2.80
CA ALA A 152 0.40 -7.95 1.63
C ALA A 152 -0.24 -6.74 0.92
N PHE A 153 -0.73 -5.75 1.67
CA PHE A 153 -1.22 -4.48 1.13
C PHE A 153 -0.14 -3.75 0.32
N GLU A 154 1.07 -3.61 0.88
CA GLU A 154 2.18 -2.95 0.19
C GLU A 154 2.55 -3.65 -1.11
N ILE A 155 2.56 -4.98 -1.12
CA ILE A 155 2.83 -5.77 -2.33
C ILE A 155 1.74 -5.56 -3.37
N GLY A 156 0.47 -5.60 -2.98
CA GLY A 156 -0.65 -5.32 -3.88
C GLY A 156 -0.57 -3.93 -4.51
N TYR A 157 -0.23 -2.92 -3.72
CA TYR A 157 0.00 -1.55 -4.19
C TYR A 157 1.15 -1.51 -5.22
N TYR A 158 2.27 -2.15 -4.92
CA TYR A 158 3.42 -2.20 -5.81
C TYR A 158 3.10 -2.88 -7.14
N HIS A 159 2.45 -4.05 -7.11
CA HIS A 159 2.07 -4.77 -8.33
C HIS A 159 1.15 -3.95 -9.24
N GLN A 160 0.15 -3.31 -8.67
CA GLN A 160 -0.77 -2.48 -9.45
C GLN A 160 -0.06 -1.25 -10.06
N THR A 161 0.88 -0.68 -9.32
CA THR A 161 1.70 0.44 -9.80
C THR A 161 2.61 0.00 -10.94
N GLN A 162 3.23 -1.19 -10.86
CA GLN A 162 4.07 -1.74 -11.93
C GLN A 162 3.27 -2.01 -13.21
N LYS A 163 2.06 -2.56 -13.10
CA LYS A 163 1.17 -2.77 -14.26
C LYS A 163 0.88 -1.47 -15.03
N ARG A 164 0.77 -0.36 -14.32
CA ARG A 164 0.58 0.96 -14.94
C ARG A 164 1.78 1.39 -15.77
N TYR A 165 3.00 1.17 -15.25
CA TYR A 165 4.22 1.57 -15.98
C TYR A 165 4.52 0.63 -17.14
N ALA A 166 4.24 -0.66 -17.04
CA ALA A 166 4.42 -1.61 -18.13
C ALA A 166 3.57 -1.24 -19.35
N LYS A 167 2.29 -0.91 -19.16
CA LYS A 167 1.41 -0.47 -20.26
C LYS A 167 1.88 0.82 -20.94
N LYS A 168 2.45 1.74 -20.19
CA LYS A 168 2.96 3.00 -20.76
C LYS A 168 4.15 2.78 -21.69
N ASN A 169 5.00 1.79 -21.37
CA ASN A 169 6.18 1.45 -22.19
C ASN A 169 5.82 0.64 -23.45
N GLU A 170 4.63 0.06 -23.53
CA GLU A 170 4.13 -0.65 -24.71
C GLU A 170 3.43 0.29 -25.71
N GLU A 171 3.06 1.49 -25.29
CA GLU A 171 2.38 2.52 -26.09
C GLU A 171 3.34 3.61 -26.64
N GLU A 172 4.60 3.61 -26.22
CA GLU A 172 5.69 4.47 -26.73
C GLU A 172 6.55 3.71 -27.77
#